data_1e6a02fdb44fa614734f5558474dede6
#
_entry.id   1e6a02fdb44fa614734f5558474dede6
#
_cell.length_a   1.000
_cell.length_b   1.000
_cell.length_c   1.000
_cell.angle_alpha   90.00
_cell.angle_beta   90.00
_cell.angle_gamma   90.00
#
_symmetry.space_group_name_H-M   'P 1'
#
loop_
_entity.id
_entity.type
_entity.pdbx_description
1 polymer ?
#
loop_
_entity_poly.entity_id
_entity_poly.type
_entity_poly.pdbx_seq_one_letter_code
_entity_poly.pdbx_strand_id
1 'polypeptide(L)'
;MFNATRLDIARNTRGLTKRQLADKLNISERHLKNYENGTTSPDPLMIKKMSTELNFPEIFFYGDDLDAIPTAAVSFRSLSRLTSAKKRMALAHARLIQLLAEWIEQNFDLPAPDIPDAQEIMSGSPMTPESCAEYVRAQWGLGNEPIDHLIGLLEAKGILVFTFALNIRDVDACCLWNGKRPIIFLNISKTAERCRFDAAHELAHLVMHRHGPTFTEESSNENNIEKEANKFASSFLMPRESILALAPTMPDLSSIIKLKKYYNVSAAALAYRLNDLNLMTEWSYREINRQLSIRGKQNEPEPSDYEKSLLLSKIFSLLKSEGMNRYDLAKELQILPDEIDDWTFNLVSEKLDSDKIAKRLRSKLQLL
;
A
#
# COMPACT_ATOMS: atom_id res chain seq x y z
N MET A 1 -4.90 -29.49 12.43
CA MET A 1 -4.77 -29.22 13.89
C MET A 1 -5.03 -27.74 14.10
N PHE A 2 -5.61 -27.30 15.24
CA PHE A 2 -5.78 -25.86 15.52
C PHE A 2 -4.42 -25.14 15.52
N ASN A 3 -4.40 -23.94 14.92
CA ASN A 3 -3.20 -23.12 14.81
C ASN A 3 -3.33 -21.83 15.63
N ALA A 4 -2.50 -21.70 16.64
CA ALA A 4 -2.49 -20.57 17.57
C ALA A 4 -2.07 -19.24 16.92
N THR A 5 -1.13 -19.28 15.95
CA THR A 5 -0.64 -18.07 15.26
C THR A 5 -1.75 -17.42 14.45
N ARG A 6 -2.62 -18.22 13.83
CA ARG A 6 -3.77 -17.73 13.07
C ARG A 6 -4.83 -17.09 13.95
N LEU A 7 -5.03 -17.58 15.18
CA LEU A 7 -5.92 -16.92 16.15
C LEU A 7 -5.38 -15.53 16.54
N ASP A 8 -4.09 -15.41 16.84
CA ASP A 8 -3.48 -14.12 17.18
C ASP A 8 -3.61 -13.12 16.00
N ILE A 9 -3.33 -13.57 14.76
CA ILE A 9 -3.49 -12.74 13.56
C ILE A 9 -4.95 -12.32 13.37
N ALA A 10 -5.91 -13.25 13.44
CA ALA A 10 -7.32 -12.91 13.29
C ALA A 10 -7.80 -11.89 14.33
N ARG A 11 -7.40 -12.05 15.58
CA ARG A 11 -7.72 -11.08 16.65
C ARG A 11 -7.10 -9.70 16.37
N ASN A 12 -5.83 -9.68 16.02
CA ASN A 12 -5.11 -8.41 15.73
C ASN A 12 -5.68 -7.72 14.50
N THR A 13 -6.07 -8.45 13.45
CA THR A 13 -6.73 -7.91 12.25
C THR A 13 -8.03 -7.15 12.61
N ARG A 14 -8.78 -7.62 13.61
CA ARG A 14 -9.98 -6.92 14.11
C ARG A 14 -9.68 -5.85 15.16
N GLY A 15 -8.40 -5.58 15.45
CA GLY A 15 -7.98 -4.57 16.44
C GLY A 15 -8.36 -4.91 17.88
N LEU A 16 -8.71 -6.18 18.17
CA LEU A 16 -9.17 -6.59 19.48
C LEU A 16 -7.99 -6.86 20.43
N THR A 17 -8.11 -6.41 21.68
CA THR A 17 -7.25 -6.87 22.76
C THR A 17 -7.62 -8.29 23.19
N LYS A 18 -6.69 -8.98 23.87
CA LYS A 18 -6.98 -10.33 24.43
C LYS A 18 -8.20 -10.32 25.33
N ARG A 19 -8.32 -9.30 26.18
CA ARG A 19 -9.47 -9.13 27.07
C ARG A 19 -10.78 -8.98 26.29
N GLN A 20 -10.81 -8.09 25.28
CA GLN A 20 -12.02 -7.88 24.47
C GLN A 20 -12.47 -9.14 23.73
N LEU A 21 -11.53 -9.90 23.16
CA LEU A 21 -11.89 -11.17 22.53
C LEU A 21 -12.35 -12.23 23.56
N ALA A 22 -11.68 -12.32 24.70
CA ALA A 22 -12.07 -13.23 25.78
C ALA A 22 -13.51 -12.94 26.27
N ASP A 23 -13.84 -11.66 26.48
CA ASP A 23 -15.19 -11.21 26.85
C ASP A 23 -16.24 -11.63 25.79
N LYS A 24 -15.95 -11.42 24.49
CA LYS A 24 -16.82 -11.85 23.37
C LYS A 24 -17.02 -13.36 23.32
N LEU A 25 -15.98 -14.13 23.60
CA LEU A 25 -16.02 -15.59 23.61
C LEU A 25 -16.60 -16.16 24.92
N ASN A 26 -16.89 -15.33 25.95
CA ASN A 26 -17.30 -15.73 27.29
C ASN A 26 -16.32 -16.71 27.96
N ILE A 27 -15.01 -16.41 27.86
CA ILE A 27 -13.93 -17.15 28.51
C ILE A 27 -13.03 -16.18 29.29
N SER A 28 -12.18 -16.69 30.19
CA SER A 28 -11.19 -15.85 30.84
C SER A 28 -10.06 -15.46 29.89
N GLU A 29 -9.45 -14.28 30.10
CA GLU A 29 -8.27 -13.84 29.34
C GLU A 29 -7.12 -14.86 29.41
N ARG A 30 -6.97 -15.53 30.59
CA ARG A 30 -5.99 -16.61 30.78
C ARG A 30 -6.27 -17.79 29.84
N HIS A 31 -7.53 -18.14 29.64
CA HIS A 31 -7.92 -19.25 28.75
C HIS A 31 -7.62 -18.88 27.29
N LEU A 32 -7.97 -17.67 26.86
CA LEU A 32 -7.61 -17.18 25.52
C LEU A 32 -6.09 -17.18 25.30
N LYS A 33 -5.30 -16.74 26.30
CA LYS A 33 -3.84 -16.77 26.23
C LYS A 33 -3.30 -18.18 26.06
N ASN A 34 -3.92 -19.19 26.70
CA ASN A 34 -3.52 -20.59 26.49
C ASN A 34 -3.78 -21.06 25.04
N TYR A 35 -4.88 -20.63 24.42
CA TYR A 35 -5.15 -20.90 23.01
C TYR A 35 -4.11 -20.23 22.11
N GLU A 36 -3.83 -18.95 22.30
CA GLU A 36 -2.86 -18.18 21.48
C GLU A 36 -1.40 -18.65 21.68
N ASN A 37 -1.08 -19.27 22.81
CA ASN A 37 0.24 -19.86 23.04
C ASN A 37 0.32 -21.35 22.63
N GLY A 38 -0.77 -21.92 22.12
CA GLY A 38 -0.83 -23.34 21.75
C GLY A 38 -0.78 -24.31 22.93
N THR A 39 -0.93 -23.82 24.18
CA THR A 39 -0.90 -24.67 25.38
C THR A 39 -2.13 -25.56 25.49
N THR A 40 -3.28 -25.09 24.99
CA THR A 40 -4.53 -25.82 24.89
C THR A 40 -5.18 -25.55 23.54
N SER A 41 -5.94 -26.52 23.03
CA SER A 41 -6.69 -26.37 21.79
C SER A 41 -8.17 -26.12 22.09
N PRO A 42 -8.83 -25.19 21.38
CA PRO A 42 -10.27 -24.99 21.50
C PRO A 42 -11.03 -26.19 20.94
N ASP A 43 -12.21 -26.47 21.46
CA ASP A 43 -13.14 -27.44 20.89
C ASP A 43 -13.81 -26.90 19.62
N PRO A 44 -14.52 -27.74 18.83
CA PRO A 44 -15.16 -27.30 17.59
C PRO A 44 -16.22 -26.20 17.81
N LEU A 45 -16.94 -26.18 18.92
CA LEU A 45 -17.92 -25.14 19.22
C LEU A 45 -17.24 -23.80 19.49
N MET A 46 -16.11 -23.81 20.17
CA MET A 46 -15.28 -22.63 20.40
C MET A 46 -14.68 -22.10 19.09
N ILE A 47 -14.21 -22.98 18.20
CA ILE A 47 -13.74 -22.57 16.85
C ILE A 47 -14.86 -21.89 16.07
N LYS A 48 -16.05 -22.44 16.08
CA LYS A 48 -17.23 -21.82 15.42
C LYS A 48 -17.56 -20.46 16.01
N LYS A 49 -17.44 -20.30 17.33
CA LYS A 49 -17.64 -19.03 18.00
C LYS A 49 -16.54 -18.01 17.62
N MET A 50 -15.27 -18.43 17.59
CA MET A 50 -14.15 -17.60 17.12
C MET A 50 -14.35 -17.17 15.66
N SER A 51 -14.78 -18.09 14.79
CA SER A 51 -15.11 -17.82 13.38
C SER A 51 -16.16 -16.71 13.26
N THR A 52 -17.22 -16.78 14.02
CA THR A 52 -18.30 -15.78 14.02
C THR A 52 -17.83 -14.43 14.58
N GLU A 53 -17.17 -14.41 15.73
CA GLU A 53 -16.75 -13.17 16.41
C GLU A 53 -15.63 -12.44 15.69
N LEU A 54 -14.75 -13.20 15.03
CA LEU A 54 -13.60 -12.65 14.30
C LEU A 54 -13.89 -12.48 12.80
N ASN A 55 -15.04 -12.98 12.33
CA ASN A 55 -15.40 -12.97 10.92
C ASN A 55 -14.30 -13.56 10.03
N PHE A 56 -13.93 -14.82 10.32
CA PHE A 56 -13.03 -15.67 9.53
C PHE A 56 -13.66 -17.03 9.33
N PRO A 57 -13.46 -17.74 8.21
CA PRO A 57 -13.94 -19.09 8.04
C PRO A 57 -13.28 -20.03 9.04
N GLU A 58 -14.01 -21.05 9.53
CA GLU A 58 -13.48 -22.00 10.53
C GLU A 58 -12.18 -22.66 10.05
N ILE A 59 -12.06 -22.93 8.75
CA ILE A 59 -10.87 -23.53 8.16
C ILE A 59 -9.61 -22.67 8.31
N PHE A 60 -9.76 -21.35 8.44
CA PHE A 60 -8.65 -20.43 8.68
C PHE A 60 -7.81 -20.81 9.90
N PHE A 61 -8.47 -21.27 10.98
CA PHE A 61 -7.81 -21.63 12.24
C PHE A 61 -7.08 -22.98 12.19
N TYR A 62 -7.10 -23.66 11.05
CA TYR A 62 -6.44 -24.95 10.84
C TYR A 62 -5.34 -24.91 9.76
N GLY A 63 -5.14 -23.76 9.14
CA GLY A 63 -4.10 -23.58 8.11
C GLY A 63 -2.69 -23.60 8.69
N ASP A 64 -1.70 -23.53 7.80
CA ASP A 64 -0.28 -23.49 8.16
C ASP A 64 0.08 -22.25 8.99
N ASP A 65 1.22 -22.31 9.67
CA ASP A 65 1.73 -21.20 10.48
C ASP A 65 1.87 -19.92 9.65
N LEU A 66 1.44 -18.83 10.23
CA LEU A 66 1.65 -17.50 9.70
C LEU A 66 2.67 -16.79 10.59
N ASP A 67 3.92 -16.83 10.18
CA ASP A 67 4.97 -16.11 10.87
C ASP A 67 4.64 -14.62 10.95
N ALA A 68 4.81 -14.05 12.14
CA ALA A 68 4.62 -12.61 12.32
C ALA A 68 5.67 -11.86 11.49
N ILE A 69 5.23 -10.82 10.79
CA ILE A 69 6.16 -9.92 10.09
C ILE A 69 7.05 -9.27 11.14
N PRO A 70 8.39 -9.46 11.06
CA PRO A 70 9.29 -8.75 11.96
C PRO A 70 9.08 -7.25 11.83
N THR A 71 9.00 -6.59 12.97
CA THR A 71 8.82 -5.13 12.96
C THR A 71 9.92 -4.39 12.20
N ALA A 72 11.12 -4.93 12.13
CA ALA A 72 12.23 -4.36 11.36
C ALA A 72 12.11 -4.52 9.84
N ALA A 73 11.22 -5.40 9.35
CA ALA A 73 11.07 -5.69 7.92
C ALA A 73 10.11 -4.74 7.17
N VAL A 74 9.39 -3.89 7.89
CA VAL A 74 8.42 -2.95 7.32
C VAL A 74 8.99 -1.54 7.44
N SER A 75 8.81 -0.70 6.42
CA SER A 75 9.09 0.74 6.52
C SER A 75 8.18 1.36 7.60
N PHE A 76 8.73 1.47 8.81
CA PHE A 76 7.96 1.60 10.06
C PHE A 76 7.42 2.99 10.32
N ARG A 77 7.69 3.97 9.48
CA ARG A 77 7.42 5.33 9.89
C ARG A 77 5.97 5.78 9.75
N SER A 78 5.28 5.31 8.74
CA SER A 78 3.83 5.44 8.69
C SER A 78 3.18 4.76 9.92
N LEU A 79 3.83 3.71 10.43
CA LEU A 79 3.40 2.97 11.61
C LEU A 79 3.95 3.53 12.94
N SER A 80 5.06 4.28 12.96
CA SER A 80 5.66 4.77 14.22
C SER A 80 4.75 5.72 15.00
N ARG A 81 3.91 6.48 14.28
CA ARG A 81 2.91 7.40 14.85
C ARG A 81 1.66 6.69 15.37
N LEU A 82 1.50 5.41 15.08
CA LEU A 82 0.35 4.63 15.50
C LEU A 82 0.46 4.16 16.94
N THR A 83 -0.70 4.02 17.60
CA THR A 83 -0.77 3.29 18.86
C THR A 83 -0.34 1.84 18.66
N SER A 84 0.18 1.18 19.70
CA SER A 84 0.60 -0.22 19.63
C SER A 84 -0.51 -1.16 19.13
N ALA A 85 -1.78 -0.84 19.39
CA ALA A 85 -2.92 -1.61 18.89
C ALA A 85 -3.10 -1.46 17.36
N LYS A 86 -3.09 -0.22 16.87
CA LYS A 86 -3.18 0.07 15.42
C LYS A 86 -2.00 -0.53 14.65
N LYS A 87 -0.80 -0.50 15.24
CA LYS A 87 0.41 -1.09 14.66
C LYS A 87 0.26 -2.60 14.49
N ARG A 88 -0.18 -3.31 15.55
CA ARG A 88 -0.45 -4.76 15.46
C ARG A 88 -1.52 -5.08 14.41
N MET A 89 -2.56 -4.26 14.33
CA MET A 89 -3.62 -4.43 13.32
C MET A 89 -3.07 -4.29 11.91
N ALA A 90 -2.27 -3.26 11.62
CA ALA A 90 -1.66 -3.05 10.31
C ALA A 90 -0.73 -4.22 9.92
N LEU A 91 0.09 -4.71 10.85
CA LEU A 91 0.97 -5.86 10.63
C LEU A 91 0.19 -7.16 10.37
N ALA A 92 -0.92 -7.37 11.08
CA ALA A 92 -1.78 -8.52 10.87
C ALA A 92 -2.44 -8.49 9.48
N HIS A 93 -2.93 -7.33 9.05
CA HIS A 93 -3.43 -7.16 7.67
C HIS A 93 -2.34 -7.40 6.63
N ALA A 94 -1.15 -6.81 6.82
CA ALA A 94 -0.03 -7.01 5.90
C ALA A 94 0.33 -8.50 5.79
N ARG A 95 0.30 -9.26 6.89
CA ARG A 95 0.57 -10.71 6.87
C ARG A 95 -0.49 -11.49 6.10
N LEU A 96 -1.76 -11.11 6.23
CA LEU A 96 -2.82 -11.74 5.44
C LEU A 96 -2.67 -11.42 3.94
N ILE A 97 -2.31 -10.19 3.59
CA ILE A 97 -2.06 -9.81 2.19
C ILE A 97 -0.86 -10.57 1.62
N GLN A 98 0.18 -10.87 2.45
CA GLN A 98 1.28 -11.71 2.03
C GLN A 98 0.84 -13.12 1.61
N LEU A 99 -0.20 -13.71 2.23
CA LEU A 99 -0.76 -14.99 1.76
C LEU A 99 -1.20 -14.92 0.29
N LEU A 100 -1.88 -13.83 -0.07
CA LEU A 100 -2.28 -13.60 -1.46
C LEU A 100 -1.06 -13.37 -2.36
N ALA A 101 -0.07 -12.62 -1.89
CA ALA A 101 1.16 -12.37 -2.64
C ALA A 101 1.94 -13.68 -2.87
N GLU A 102 2.10 -14.50 -1.84
CA GLU A 102 2.75 -15.82 -1.91
C GLU A 102 2.00 -16.76 -2.88
N TRP A 103 0.67 -16.79 -2.80
CA TRP A 103 -0.16 -17.56 -3.72
C TRP A 103 0.01 -17.09 -5.18
N ILE A 104 0.04 -15.77 -5.41
CA ILE A 104 0.29 -15.21 -6.75
C ILE A 104 1.67 -15.62 -7.26
N GLU A 105 2.73 -15.53 -6.45
CA GLU A 105 4.09 -15.93 -6.84
C GLU A 105 4.22 -17.41 -7.13
N GLN A 106 3.44 -18.27 -6.49
CA GLN A 106 3.43 -19.71 -6.73
C GLN A 106 2.72 -20.11 -8.03
N ASN A 107 1.74 -19.31 -8.46
CA ASN A 107 0.86 -19.68 -9.57
C ASN A 107 1.12 -18.88 -10.86
N PHE A 108 1.91 -17.78 -10.81
CA PHE A 108 2.16 -16.93 -11.96
C PHE A 108 3.64 -16.55 -12.08
N ASP A 109 4.14 -16.52 -13.32
CA ASP A 109 5.46 -15.96 -13.62
C ASP A 109 5.39 -14.42 -13.57
N LEU A 110 5.97 -13.86 -12.52
CA LEU A 110 5.99 -12.41 -12.29
C LEU A 110 7.32 -11.79 -12.78
N PRO A 111 7.32 -10.50 -13.15
CA PRO A 111 8.56 -9.78 -13.40
C PRO A 111 9.51 -9.91 -12.22
N ALA A 112 10.79 -10.15 -12.49
CA ALA A 112 11.81 -10.16 -11.44
C ALA A 112 11.96 -8.75 -10.84
N PRO A 113 12.24 -8.61 -9.52
CA PRO A 113 12.50 -7.31 -8.92
C PRO A 113 13.70 -6.62 -9.57
N ASP A 114 13.47 -5.43 -10.12
CA ASP A 114 14.47 -4.54 -10.71
C ASP A 114 14.51 -3.22 -9.93
N ILE A 115 14.94 -3.33 -8.66
CA ILE A 115 15.01 -2.19 -7.73
C ILE A 115 16.49 -1.87 -7.49
N PRO A 116 16.97 -0.71 -7.96
CA PRO A 116 18.32 -0.26 -7.66
C PRO A 116 18.55 -0.13 -6.15
N ASP A 117 19.70 -0.58 -5.68
CA ASP A 117 20.13 -0.37 -4.29
C ASP A 117 21.02 0.88 -4.22
N ALA A 118 20.54 1.91 -3.53
CA ALA A 118 21.28 3.16 -3.40
C ALA A 118 22.64 2.95 -2.72
N GLN A 119 22.80 1.95 -1.85
CA GLN A 119 24.08 1.67 -1.18
C GLN A 119 25.11 1.04 -2.12
N GLU A 120 24.68 0.19 -3.06
CA GLU A 120 25.58 -0.35 -4.08
C GLU A 120 26.05 0.74 -5.06
N ILE A 121 25.19 1.74 -5.30
CA ILE A 121 25.48 2.87 -6.20
C ILE A 121 26.43 3.87 -5.55
N MET A 122 26.38 4.01 -4.22
CA MET A 122 27.12 5.01 -3.43
C MET A 122 28.65 4.74 -3.29
N SER A 123 29.24 3.82 -4.04
CA SER A 123 30.65 3.47 -3.95
C SER A 123 31.61 4.64 -4.27
N GLY A 124 31.42 5.81 -3.64
CA GLY A 124 32.36 6.94 -3.73
C GLY A 124 31.84 8.34 -3.43
N SER A 125 30.56 8.62 -3.37
CA SER A 125 30.05 9.97 -3.05
C SER A 125 28.66 9.91 -2.41
N PRO A 126 28.34 10.77 -1.43
CA PRO A 126 27.03 10.82 -0.83
C PRO A 126 25.97 11.21 -1.89
N MET A 127 25.02 10.35 -2.10
CA MET A 127 23.93 10.55 -3.05
C MET A 127 22.80 11.37 -2.41
N THR A 128 22.33 12.40 -3.08
CA THR A 128 21.13 13.13 -2.61
C THR A 128 19.87 12.36 -3.00
N PRO A 129 18.75 12.53 -2.29
CA PRO A 129 17.50 11.90 -2.69
C PRO A 129 17.06 12.26 -4.12
N GLU A 130 17.38 13.47 -4.58
CA GLU A 130 17.08 13.92 -5.94
C GLU A 130 17.93 13.17 -6.97
N SER A 131 19.26 13.09 -6.76
CA SER A 131 20.15 12.33 -7.66
C SER A 131 19.83 10.82 -7.66
N CYS A 132 19.37 10.28 -6.53
CA CYS A 132 18.90 8.91 -6.46
C CYS A 132 17.62 8.71 -7.31
N ALA A 133 16.67 9.64 -7.25
CA ALA A 133 15.48 9.59 -8.09
C ALA A 133 15.82 9.70 -9.58
N GLU A 134 16.74 10.58 -9.96
CA GLU A 134 17.26 10.73 -11.33
C GLU A 134 17.93 9.43 -11.81
N TYR A 135 18.74 8.81 -10.95
CA TYR A 135 19.38 7.52 -11.26
C TYR A 135 18.36 6.42 -11.51
N VAL A 136 17.34 6.27 -10.64
CA VAL A 136 16.27 5.27 -10.84
C VAL A 136 15.52 5.53 -12.14
N ARG A 137 15.22 6.79 -12.45
CA ARG A 137 14.57 7.15 -13.72
C ARG A 137 15.43 6.78 -14.92
N ALA A 138 16.72 7.03 -14.86
CA ALA A 138 17.68 6.68 -15.93
C ALA A 138 17.77 5.16 -16.10
N GLN A 139 17.91 4.39 -15.03
CA GLN A 139 17.96 2.93 -15.06
C GLN A 139 16.67 2.32 -15.63
N TRP A 140 15.52 2.92 -15.33
CA TRP A 140 14.23 2.46 -15.83
C TRP A 140 13.86 3.01 -17.22
N GLY A 141 14.73 3.84 -17.82
CA GLY A 141 14.52 4.40 -19.14
C GLY A 141 13.38 5.44 -19.22
N LEU A 142 13.06 6.12 -18.12
CA LEU A 142 11.93 7.05 -18.05
C LEU A 142 12.26 8.45 -18.60
N GLY A 143 13.54 8.81 -18.71
CA GLY A 143 13.96 10.17 -19.09
C GLY A 143 13.31 11.24 -18.19
N ASN A 144 12.93 12.36 -18.79
CA ASN A 144 12.32 13.51 -18.10
C ASN A 144 10.78 13.58 -18.30
N GLU A 145 10.18 12.60 -18.97
CA GLU A 145 8.75 12.57 -19.23
C GLU A 145 7.94 12.21 -17.97
N PRO A 146 6.67 12.64 -17.87
CA PRO A 146 5.81 12.22 -16.77
C PRO A 146 5.57 10.71 -16.83
N ILE A 147 5.29 10.12 -15.69
CA ILE A 147 4.93 8.71 -15.59
C ILE A 147 3.41 8.61 -15.77
N ASP A 148 2.94 7.96 -16.83
CA ASP A 148 1.51 7.84 -17.10
C ASP A 148 0.78 7.02 -16.04
N HIS A 149 1.32 5.85 -15.70
CA HIS A 149 0.73 4.92 -14.75
C HIS A 149 1.79 4.37 -13.78
N LEU A 150 1.88 4.96 -12.60
CA LEU A 150 2.94 4.65 -11.64
C LEU A 150 2.79 3.23 -11.08
N ILE A 151 1.59 2.79 -10.69
CA ILE A 151 1.38 1.45 -10.15
C ILE A 151 1.81 0.40 -11.17
N GLY A 152 1.39 0.53 -12.42
CA GLY A 152 1.79 -0.40 -13.48
C GLY A 152 3.30 -0.40 -13.76
N LEU A 153 3.97 0.75 -13.64
CA LEU A 153 5.43 0.83 -13.72
C LEU A 153 6.09 0.06 -12.57
N LEU A 154 5.64 0.27 -11.33
CA LEU A 154 6.16 -0.44 -10.16
C LEU A 154 6.00 -1.96 -10.31
N GLU A 155 4.84 -2.41 -10.79
CA GLU A 155 4.55 -3.82 -11.07
C GLU A 155 5.46 -4.39 -12.19
N ALA A 156 5.70 -3.63 -13.25
CA ALA A 156 6.62 -4.02 -14.33
C ALA A 156 8.08 -4.14 -13.81
N LYS A 157 8.41 -3.45 -12.73
CA LYS A 157 9.70 -3.52 -12.03
C LYS A 157 9.71 -4.55 -10.89
N GLY A 158 8.72 -5.43 -10.84
CA GLY A 158 8.64 -6.57 -9.93
C GLY A 158 8.18 -6.22 -8.52
N ILE A 159 7.59 -5.06 -8.29
CA ILE A 159 6.97 -4.68 -7.01
C ILE A 159 5.51 -5.12 -7.04
N LEU A 160 5.05 -5.83 -6.04
CA LEU A 160 3.61 -6.08 -5.86
C LEU A 160 2.96 -4.89 -5.15
N VAL A 161 1.83 -4.43 -5.67
CA VAL A 161 1.10 -3.30 -5.08
C VAL A 161 -0.30 -3.76 -4.68
N PHE A 162 -0.58 -3.65 -3.39
CA PHE A 162 -1.87 -3.97 -2.80
C PHE A 162 -2.49 -2.75 -2.12
N THR A 163 -3.78 -2.83 -1.87
CA THR A 163 -4.48 -1.86 -1.01
C THR A 163 -4.77 -2.47 0.35
N PHE A 164 -5.02 -1.64 1.33
CA PHE A 164 -5.62 -2.09 2.56
C PHE A 164 -6.71 -1.11 3.01
N ALA A 165 -7.89 -1.65 3.23
CA ALA A 165 -9.03 -0.92 3.77
C ALA A 165 -8.91 -0.79 5.29
N LEU A 166 -7.79 -0.25 5.76
CA LEU A 166 -7.70 0.12 7.16
C LEU A 166 -8.47 1.43 7.32
N ASN A 167 -9.58 1.41 8.08
CA ASN A 167 -10.22 2.62 8.59
C ASN A 167 -9.29 3.42 9.55
N ILE A 168 -7.97 3.22 9.39
CA ILE A 168 -6.93 3.93 10.11
C ILE A 168 -6.50 5.09 9.21
N ARG A 169 -7.16 6.23 9.37
CA ARG A 169 -6.83 7.47 8.63
C ARG A 169 -5.37 7.90 8.79
N ASP A 170 -4.66 7.31 9.73
CA ASP A 170 -3.29 7.68 10.11
C ASP A 170 -2.21 6.89 9.36
N VAL A 171 -2.57 5.84 8.59
CA VAL A 171 -1.64 5.09 7.73
C VAL A 171 -1.83 5.51 6.29
N ASP A 172 -0.81 6.09 5.68
CA ASP A 172 -0.85 6.54 4.29
C ASP A 172 -0.49 5.41 3.32
N ALA A 173 0.67 4.81 3.53
CA ALA A 173 1.20 3.65 2.82
C ALA A 173 2.26 2.97 3.70
N CYS A 174 2.70 1.80 3.30
CA CYS A 174 3.91 1.17 3.81
C CYS A 174 4.45 0.17 2.79
N CYS A 175 5.73 -0.19 2.93
CA CYS A 175 6.34 -1.24 2.13
C CYS A 175 7.09 -2.25 2.99
N LEU A 176 7.31 -3.43 2.43
CA LEU A 176 8.14 -4.47 3.02
C LEU A 176 8.80 -5.33 1.93
N TRP A 177 9.81 -6.07 2.32
CA TRP A 177 10.40 -7.13 1.52
C TRP A 177 9.89 -8.49 1.99
N ASN A 178 9.20 -9.23 1.10
CA ASN A 178 8.86 -10.64 1.29
C ASN A 178 9.93 -11.50 0.63
N GLY A 179 10.94 -11.91 1.40
CA GLY A 179 12.12 -12.51 0.81
C GLY A 179 12.81 -11.54 -0.17
N LYS A 180 12.78 -11.87 -1.46
CA LYS A 180 13.32 -11.02 -2.54
C LYS A 180 12.27 -10.13 -3.19
N ARG A 181 10.99 -10.29 -2.89
CA ARG A 181 9.87 -9.58 -3.50
C ARG A 181 9.49 -8.34 -2.70
N PRO A 182 9.61 -7.15 -3.24
CA PRO A 182 9.11 -5.95 -2.59
C PRO A 182 7.58 -5.84 -2.75
N ILE A 183 6.93 -5.43 -1.68
CA ILE A 183 5.47 -5.22 -1.64
C ILE A 183 5.20 -3.81 -1.12
N ILE A 184 4.32 -3.08 -1.79
CA ILE A 184 3.79 -1.79 -1.35
C ILE A 184 2.31 -1.95 -1.02
N PHE A 185 1.90 -1.38 0.11
CA PHE A 185 0.52 -1.31 0.56
C PHE A 185 0.05 0.14 0.53
N LEU A 186 -1.05 0.42 -0.16
CA LEU A 186 -1.59 1.77 -0.33
C LEU A 186 -2.94 1.93 0.35
N ASN A 187 -3.13 3.03 1.04
CA ASN A 187 -4.42 3.44 1.56
C ASN A 187 -5.17 4.31 0.54
N ILE A 188 -6.14 3.72 -0.15
CA ILE A 188 -6.93 4.40 -1.19
C ILE A 188 -8.10 5.25 -0.66
N SER A 189 -8.19 5.49 0.64
CA SER A 189 -9.19 6.43 1.21
C SER A 189 -8.83 7.91 0.99
N LYS A 190 -7.70 8.21 0.36
CA LYS A 190 -7.18 9.54 0.05
C LYS A 190 -7.38 9.88 -1.42
N THR A 191 -6.98 11.10 -1.82
CA THR A 191 -7.05 11.49 -3.25
C THR A 191 -6.11 10.64 -4.10
N ALA A 192 -6.41 10.53 -5.39
CA ALA A 192 -5.60 9.76 -6.34
C ALA A 192 -4.15 10.27 -6.39
N GLU A 193 -3.96 11.58 -6.39
CA GLU A 193 -2.65 12.22 -6.38
C GLU A 193 -1.85 11.91 -5.11
N ARG A 194 -2.56 11.81 -3.98
CA ARG A 194 -1.91 11.44 -2.71
C ARG A 194 -1.49 9.99 -2.72
N CYS A 195 -2.34 9.06 -3.19
CA CYS A 195 -1.99 7.65 -3.32
C CYS A 195 -0.78 7.46 -4.26
N ARG A 196 -0.74 8.23 -5.35
CA ARG A 196 0.40 8.22 -6.29
C ARG A 196 1.68 8.73 -5.63
N PHE A 197 1.61 9.82 -4.89
CA PHE A 197 2.76 10.34 -4.15
C PHE A 197 3.24 9.34 -3.08
N ASP A 198 2.32 8.74 -2.35
CA ASP A 198 2.62 7.74 -1.33
C ASP A 198 3.29 6.50 -1.95
N ALA A 199 2.86 6.04 -3.14
CA ALA A 199 3.52 4.95 -3.86
C ALA A 199 4.98 5.28 -4.26
N ALA A 200 5.25 6.51 -4.73
CA ALA A 200 6.60 6.97 -5.02
C ALA A 200 7.45 7.15 -3.75
N HIS A 201 6.83 7.53 -2.64
CA HIS A 201 7.46 7.63 -1.33
C HIS A 201 7.89 6.24 -0.82
N GLU A 202 7.03 5.22 -0.96
CA GLU A 202 7.39 3.84 -0.59
C GLU A 202 8.49 3.26 -1.50
N LEU A 203 8.50 3.64 -2.78
CA LEU A 203 9.63 3.32 -3.67
C LEU A 203 10.96 3.88 -3.13
N ALA A 204 10.95 5.11 -2.59
CA ALA A 204 12.16 5.68 -1.97
C ALA A 204 12.68 4.82 -0.82
N HIS A 205 11.79 4.30 0.02
CA HIS A 205 12.18 3.40 1.10
C HIS A 205 12.75 2.09 0.58
N LEU A 206 12.19 1.51 -0.48
CA LEU A 206 12.71 0.29 -1.10
C LEU A 206 14.09 0.48 -1.75
N VAL A 207 14.39 1.68 -2.26
CA VAL A 207 15.64 2.02 -2.94
C VAL A 207 16.71 2.49 -1.96
N MET A 208 16.37 3.42 -1.07
CA MET A 208 17.35 4.16 -0.24
C MET A 208 17.51 3.56 1.17
N HIS A 209 16.49 2.88 1.70
CA HIS A 209 16.45 2.47 3.10
C HIS A 209 16.28 0.94 3.26
N ARG A 210 16.70 0.17 2.25
CA ARG A 210 16.50 -1.29 2.16
C ARG A 210 17.08 -2.08 3.34
N HIS A 211 18.21 -1.65 3.87
CA HIS A 211 18.96 -2.39 4.91
C HIS A 211 18.74 -1.85 6.33
N GLY A 212 17.69 -1.07 6.54
CA GLY A 212 17.44 -0.39 7.81
C GLY A 212 18.34 0.84 7.98
N PRO A 213 18.37 1.47 9.17
CA PRO A 213 19.22 2.62 9.44
C PRO A 213 20.69 2.18 9.51
N THR A 214 21.34 2.09 8.38
CA THR A 214 22.79 1.83 8.25
C THR A 214 23.64 3.08 8.50
N PHE A 215 23.01 4.18 8.84
CA PHE A 215 23.71 5.37 9.30
C PHE A 215 23.93 5.25 10.80
N THR A 216 25.19 5.39 11.21
CA THR A 216 25.67 5.41 12.59
C THR A 216 24.64 5.97 13.57
N GLU A 217 24.54 5.38 14.76
CA GLU A 217 23.55 5.66 15.82
C GLU A 217 23.31 7.15 16.14
N GLU A 218 24.18 8.06 15.71
CA GLU A 218 24.07 9.51 15.91
C GLU A 218 23.27 10.27 14.84
N SER A 219 22.98 9.68 13.66
CA SER A 219 22.27 10.36 12.56
C SER A 219 20.88 9.80 12.22
N SER A 220 20.40 8.79 12.95
CA SER A 220 19.08 8.18 12.77
C SER A 220 17.94 9.06 13.32
N ASN A 221 17.97 10.34 12.96
CA ASN A 221 16.80 11.17 13.18
C ASN A 221 15.75 10.72 12.17
N GLU A 222 14.80 9.90 12.66
CA GLU A 222 13.65 9.43 11.88
C GLU A 222 13.04 10.53 11.00
N ASN A 223 13.09 11.84 11.38
CA ASN A 223 12.67 12.97 10.59
C ASN A 223 13.46 13.17 9.29
N ASN A 224 14.70 12.70 9.18
CA ASN A 224 15.51 12.86 7.97
C ASN A 224 15.12 11.82 6.91
N ILE A 225 14.94 10.57 7.28
CA ILE A 225 14.53 9.48 6.37
C ILE A 225 13.25 9.83 5.59
N GLU A 226 12.26 10.41 6.27
CA GLU A 226 11.00 10.83 5.62
C GLU A 226 11.16 12.05 4.72
N LYS A 227 12.00 13.01 5.15
CA LYS A 227 12.31 14.13 4.28
C LYS A 227 13.01 13.66 3.02
N GLU A 228 13.93 12.71 3.15
CA GLU A 228 14.61 12.08 2.03
C GLU A 228 13.63 11.34 1.11
N ALA A 229 12.74 10.52 1.66
CA ALA A 229 11.73 9.82 0.89
C ALA A 229 10.75 10.78 0.20
N ASN A 230 10.32 11.85 0.88
CA ASN A 230 9.50 12.89 0.25
C ASN A 230 10.24 13.64 -0.86
N LYS A 231 11.50 13.94 -0.67
CA LYS A 231 12.34 14.61 -1.68
C LYS A 231 12.55 13.71 -2.90
N PHE A 232 12.85 12.43 -2.67
CA PHE A 232 12.92 11.42 -3.73
C PHE A 232 11.59 11.34 -4.50
N ALA A 233 10.45 11.15 -3.81
CA ALA A 233 9.13 11.04 -4.45
C ALA A 233 8.80 12.27 -5.30
N SER A 234 9.06 13.47 -4.76
CA SER A 234 8.88 14.73 -5.49
C SER A 234 9.72 14.79 -6.75
N SER A 235 11.00 14.41 -6.66
CA SER A 235 11.94 14.43 -7.80
C SER A 235 11.66 13.32 -8.81
N PHE A 236 11.24 12.15 -8.34
CA PHE A 236 10.88 11.01 -9.17
C PHE A 236 9.63 11.29 -10.02
N LEU A 237 8.59 11.90 -9.42
CA LEU A 237 7.35 12.24 -10.12
C LEU A 237 7.49 13.49 -10.98
N MET A 238 8.31 14.46 -10.56
CA MET A 238 8.49 15.77 -11.19
C MET A 238 9.98 16.04 -11.44
N PRO A 239 10.58 15.47 -12.50
CA PRO A 239 11.99 15.62 -12.82
C PRO A 239 12.38 17.09 -12.98
N ARG A 240 13.55 17.46 -12.46
CA ARG A 240 14.03 18.83 -12.47
C ARG A 240 14.01 19.47 -13.86
N GLU A 241 14.58 18.80 -14.84
CA GLU A 241 14.70 19.32 -16.21
C GLU A 241 13.32 19.54 -16.84
N SER A 242 12.38 18.62 -16.64
CA SER A 242 11.01 18.76 -17.12
C SER A 242 10.30 19.94 -16.45
N ILE A 243 10.46 20.12 -15.14
CA ILE A 243 9.87 21.25 -14.41
C ILE A 243 10.49 22.57 -14.88
N LEU A 244 11.81 22.65 -15.07
CA LEU A 244 12.47 23.88 -15.57
C LEU A 244 11.97 24.27 -16.96
N ALA A 245 11.69 23.30 -17.83
CA ALA A 245 11.20 23.54 -19.17
C ALA A 245 9.71 24.02 -19.21
N LEU A 246 8.90 23.59 -18.24
CA LEU A 246 7.45 23.81 -18.28
C LEU A 246 6.95 24.79 -17.22
N ALA A 247 7.80 25.21 -16.28
CA ALA A 247 7.42 26.11 -15.20
C ALA A 247 6.90 27.46 -15.74
N PRO A 248 5.74 27.94 -15.26
CA PRO A 248 5.25 29.26 -15.63
C PRO A 248 6.16 30.34 -15.04
N THR A 249 6.39 31.44 -15.78
CA THR A 249 7.24 32.57 -15.34
C THR A 249 6.71 33.23 -14.06
N MET A 250 5.39 33.27 -13.90
CA MET A 250 4.72 33.78 -12.70
C MET A 250 3.68 32.75 -12.23
N PRO A 251 4.09 31.80 -11.37
CA PRO A 251 3.18 30.75 -10.91
C PRO A 251 2.05 31.32 -10.05
N ASP A 252 0.81 31.07 -10.49
CA ASP A 252 -0.43 31.29 -9.75
C ASP A 252 -1.21 29.99 -9.61
N LEU A 253 -2.29 29.97 -8.85
CA LEU A 253 -3.08 28.75 -8.63
C LEU A 253 -3.62 28.17 -9.95
N SER A 254 -3.99 29.01 -10.92
CA SER A 254 -4.54 28.56 -12.22
C SER A 254 -3.47 27.81 -13.03
N SER A 255 -2.27 28.35 -13.12
CA SER A 255 -1.15 27.73 -13.82
C SER A 255 -0.68 26.44 -13.11
N ILE A 256 -0.70 26.42 -11.79
CA ILE A 256 -0.44 25.20 -11.00
C ILE A 256 -1.46 24.11 -11.31
N ILE A 257 -2.77 24.43 -11.34
CA ILE A 257 -3.82 23.46 -11.65
C ILE A 257 -3.68 22.89 -13.06
N LYS A 258 -3.25 23.70 -14.02
CA LYS A 258 -2.99 23.22 -15.40
C LYS A 258 -1.78 22.28 -15.43
N LEU A 259 -0.67 22.68 -14.80
CA LEU A 259 0.58 21.93 -14.88
C LEU A 259 0.56 20.65 -14.02
N LYS A 260 -0.16 20.62 -12.88
CA LYS A 260 -0.25 19.42 -12.07
C LYS A 260 -0.84 18.21 -12.81
N LYS A 261 -1.73 18.45 -13.76
CA LYS A 261 -2.35 17.38 -14.57
C LYS A 261 -1.33 16.65 -15.44
N TYR A 262 -0.32 17.37 -15.94
CA TYR A 262 0.73 16.78 -16.74
C TYR A 262 1.55 15.73 -15.97
N TYR A 263 1.75 15.97 -14.67
CA TYR A 263 2.50 15.05 -13.79
C TYR A 263 1.60 14.11 -12.97
N ASN A 264 0.30 14.27 -13.01
CA ASN A 264 -0.67 13.56 -12.17
C ASN A 264 -0.33 13.67 -10.66
N VAL A 265 0.00 14.88 -10.19
CA VAL A 265 0.34 15.18 -8.80
C VAL A 265 -0.65 16.17 -8.19
N SER A 266 -0.62 16.36 -6.87
CA SER A 266 -1.46 17.38 -6.24
C SER A 266 -0.93 18.79 -6.52
N ALA A 267 -1.83 19.78 -6.54
CA ALA A 267 -1.46 21.18 -6.67
C ALA A 267 -0.47 21.63 -5.58
N ALA A 268 -0.63 21.11 -4.37
CA ALA A 268 0.28 21.38 -3.26
C ALA A 268 1.67 20.79 -3.49
N ALA A 269 1.76 19.55 -4.01
CA ALA A 269 3.04 18.91 -4.32
C ALA A 269 3.79 19.64 -5.43
N LEU A 270 3.08 20.09 -6.48
CA LEU A 270 3.70 20.87 -7.55
C LEU A 270 4.15 22.26 -7.04
N ALA A 271 3.34 22.95 -6.26
CA ALA A 271 3.73 24.23 -5.66
C ALA A 271 4.98 24.08 -4.77
N TYR A 272 5.05 23.02 -3.98
CA TYR A 272 6.23 22.69 -3.19
C TYR A 272 7.46 22.47 -4.09
N ARG A 273 7.33 21.68 -5.17
CA ARG A 273 8.44 21.41 -6.09
C ARG A 273 8.96 22.66 -6.78
N LEU A 274 8.07 23.55 -7.24
CA LEU A 274 8.48 24.82 -7.83
C LEU A 274 9.19 25.74 -6.82
N ASN A 275 8.71 25.80 -5.58
CA ASN A 275 9.36 26.56 -4.53
C ASN A 275 10.74 25.98 -4.17
N ASP A 276 10.84 24.67 -4.05
CA ASP A 276 12.09 23.93 -3.77
C ASP A 276 13.15 24.14 -4.86
N LEU A 277 12.73 24.33 -6.12
CA LEU A 277 13.60 24.67 -7.25
C LEU A 277 13.83 26.18 -7.44
N ASN A 278 13.36 27.01 -6.53
CA ASN A 278 13.43 28.47 -6.60
C ASN A 278 12.76 29.09 -7.85
N LEU A 279 11.68 28.44 -8.35
CA LEU A 279 10.92 28.88 -9.52
C LEU A 279 9.68 29.71 -9.14
N MET A 280 9.46 29.98 -7.87
CA MET A 280 8.45 30.88 -7.36
C MET A 280 8.95 31.63 -6.14
N THR A 281 8.30 32.77 -5.87
CA THR A 281 8.61 33.55 -4.66
C THR A 281 7.94 32.92 -3.44
N GLU A 282 8.51 33.13 -2.27
CA GLU A 282 7.93 32.69 -0.99
C GLU A 282 6.51 33.24 -0.79
N TRP A 283 6.26 34.47 -1.25
CA TRP A 283 4.93 35.08 -1.18
C TRP A 283 3.91 34.31 -2.05
N SER A 284 4.24 34.01 -3.32
CA SER A 284 3.39 33.23 -4.21
C SER A 284 3.12 31.85 -3.65
N TYR A 285 4.15 31.17 -3.10
CA TYR A 285 4.01 29.87 -2.47
C TYR A 285 3.02 29.88 -1.29
N ARG A 286 3.14 30.87 -0.39
CA ARG A 286 2.23 31.01 0.74
C ARG A 286 0.81 31.31 0.31
N GLU A 287 0.64 32.19 -0.68
CA GLU A 287 -0.69 32.54 -1.19
C GLU A 287 -1.39 31.36 -1.85
N ILE A 288 -0.68 30.57 -2.68
CA ILE A 288 -1.22 29.35 -3.28
C ILE A 288 -1.64 28.35 -2.19
N ASN A 289 -0.78 28.10 -1.20
CA ASN A 289 -1.11 27.19 -0.09
C ASN A 289 -2.30 27.69 0.74
N ARG A 290 -2.44 29.01 0.95
CA ARG A 290 -3.61 29.59 1.60
C ARG A 290 -4.89 29.31 0.81
N GLN A 291 -4.87 29.51 -0.52
CA GLN A 291 -6.01 29.25 -1.40
C GLN A 291 -6.39 27.75 -1.42
N LEU A 292 -5.40 26.85 -1.47
CA LEU A 292 -5.62 25.40 -1.39
C LEU A 292 -6.20 24.99 -0.02
N SER A 293 -5.71 25.60 1.07
CA SER A 293 -6.19 25.31 2.43
C SER A 293 -7.65 25.71 2.64
N ILE A 294 -8.12 26.80 2.02
CA ILE A 294 -9.53 27.25 2.06
C ILE A 294 -10.44 26.21 1.39
N ARG A 295 -9.98 25.52 0.35
CA ARG A 295 -10.73 24.46 -0.34
C ARG A 295 -10.84 23.18 0.51
N GLY A 296 -9.97 22.99 1.47
CA GLY A 296 -9.84 21.78 2.28
C GLY A 296 -8.91 20.75 1.66
N LYS A 297 -8.11 20.08 2.50
CA LYS A 297 -7.05 19.14 2.08
C LYS A 297 -7.54 17.93 1.26
N GLN A 298 -8.82 17.60 1.32
CA GLN A 298 -9.43 16.48 0.58
C GLN A 298 -10.07 16.92 -0.75
N ASN A 299 -10.13 18.22 -1.00
CA ASN A 299 -10.77 18.79 -2.19
C ASN A 299 -9.69 19.21 -3.20
N GLU A 300 -9.00 18.22 -3.75
CA GLU A 300 -8.01 18.46 -4.80
C GLU A 300 -8.68 19.15 -6.01
N PRO A 301 -8.16 20.28 -6.50
CA PRO A 301 -8.72 20.92 -7.69
C PRO A 301 -8.48 20.04 -8.92
N GLU A 302 -9.54 19.77 -9.68
CA GLU A 302 -9.50 18.93 -10.88
C GLU A 302 -8.75 17.60 -10.63
N PRO A 303 -9.36 16.72 -9.81
CA PRO A 303 -8.71 15.50 -9.35
C PRO A 303 -8.45 14.54 -10.52
N SER A 304 -7.39 13.76 -10.41
CA SER A 304 -7.07 12.66 -11.31
C SER A 304 -7.87 11.41 -10.97
N ASP A 305 -7.94 10.46 -11.91
CA ASP A 305 -8.49 9.14 -11.64
C ASP A 305 -7.52 8.30 -10.79
N TYR A 306 -8.08 7.39 -9.99
CA TYR A 306 -7.28 6.44 -9.22
C TYR A 306 -6.63 5.41 -10.12
N GLU A 307 -5.32 5.23 -9.96
CA GLU A 307 -4.63 4.11 -10.58
C GLU A 307 -4.99 2.80 -9.86
N LYS A 308 -5.21 1.76 -10.64
CA LYS A 308 -5.43 0.40 -10.15
C LYS A 308 -4.30 -0.51 -10.60
N SER A 309 -4.09 -1.63 -9.91
CA SER A 309 -3.12 -2.65 -10.30
C SER A 309 -3.43 -3.20 -11.70
N LEU A 310 -2.49 -3.06 -12.62
CA LEU A 310 -2.55 -3.65 -13.96
C LEU A 310 -2.21 -5.15 -13.90
N LEU A 311 -1.29 -5.53 -13.05
CA LEU A 311 -0.89 -6.92 -12.83
C LEU A 311 -2.04 -7.74 -12.26
N LEU A 312 -2.63 -7.32 -11.15
CA LEU A 312 -3.77 -8.00 -10.54
C LEU A 312 -4.98 -8.05 -11.49
N SER A 313 -5.21 -6.98 -12.26
CA SER A 313 -6.27 -6.97 -13.28
C SER A 313 -6.08 -8.05 -14.33
N LYS A 314 -4.84 -8.28 -14.78
CA LYS A 314 -4.50 -9.36 -15.73
C LYS A 314 -4.66 -10.73 -15.08
N ILE A 315 -4.14 -10.91 -13.86
CA ILE A 315 -4.24 -12.16 -13.10
C ILE A 315 -5.71 -12.56 -12.92
N PHE A 316 -6.55 -11.66 -12.41
CA PHE A 316 -7.98 -11.97 -12.20
C PHE A 316 -8.75 -12.19 -13.51
N SER A 317 -8.36 -11.52 -14.60
CA SER A 317 -8.94 -11.80 -15.91
C SER A 317 -8.57 -13.21 -16.42
N LEU A 318 -7.33 -13.66 -16.17
CA LEU A 318 -6.89 -15.01 -16.51
C LEU A 318 -7.61 -16.06 -15.66
N LEU A 319 -7.63 -15.90 -14.33
CA LEU A 319 -8.35 -16.81 -13.42
C LEU A 319 -9.79 -16.97 -13.82
N LYS A 320 -10.45 -15.88 -14.20
CA LYS A 320 -11.82 -15.92 -14.72
C LYS A 320 -11.95 -16.78 -15.98
N SER A 321 -10.99 -16.65 -16.92
CA SER A 321 -11.00 -17.44 -18.15
C SER A 321 -10.80 -18.93 -17.89
N GLU A 322 -10.16 -19.29 -16.79
CA GLU A 322 -9.96 -20.66 -16.30
C GLU A 322 -11.12 -21.15 -15.42
N GLY A 323 -12.17 -20.33 -15.25
CA GLY A 323 -13.37 -20.69 -14.51
C GLY A 323 -13.28 -20.50 -12.99
N MET A 324 -12.19 -19.95 -12.48
CA MET A 324 -12.05 -19.59 -11.06
C MET A 324 -12.86 -18.34 -10.74
N ASN A 325 -13.56 -18.34 -9.63
CA ASN A 325 -14.28 -17.20 -9.10
C ASN A 325 -13.69 -16.75 -7.75
N ARG A 326 -14.18 -15.64 -7.20
CA ARG A 326 -13.65 -15.08 -5.94
C ARG A 326 -13.82 -16.02 -4.73
N TYR A 327 -14.84 -16.87 -4.73
CA TYR A 327 -15.07 -17.82 -3.64
C TYR A 327 -14.08 -18.98 -3.70
N ASP A 328 -13.68 -19.40 -4.91
CA ASP A 328 -12.65 -20.43 -5.10
C ASP A 328 -11.30 -19.92 -4.59
N LEU A 329 -10.91 -18.70 -4.98
CA LEU A 329 -9.68 -18.06 -4.49
C LEU A 329 -9.70 -17.88 -2.96
N ALA A 330 -10.80 -17.38 -2.41
CA ALA A 330 -10.96 -17.20 -0.97
C ALA A 330 -10.86 -18.53 -0.20
N LYS A 331 -11.40 -19.62 -0.78
CA LYS A 331 -11.30 -20.96 -0.22
C LYS A 331 -9.86 -21.47 -0.21
N GLU A 332 -9.09 -21.26 -1.28
CA GLU A 332 -7.68 -21.64 -1.33
C GLU A 332 -6.86 -20.88 -0.29
N LEU A 333 -7.08 -19.57 -0.14
CA LEU A 333 -6.43 -18.74 0.85
C LEU A 333 -6.98 -18.91 2.28
N GLN A 334 -8.10 -19.64 2.44
CA GLN A 334 -8.79 -19.87 3.71
C GLN A 334 -9.27 -18.56 4.39
N ILE A 335 -9.66 -17.56 3.60
CA ILE A 335 -10.12 -16.24 4.06
C ILE A 335 -11.49 -15.91 3.46
N LEU A 336 -12.07 -14.78 3.82
CA LEU A 336 -13.32 -14.32 3.23
C LEU A 336 -13.08 -13.62 1.88
N PRO A 337 -14.02 -13.78 0.91
CA PRO A 337 -13.90 -13.11 -0.39
C PRO A 337 -13.79 -11.59 -0.31
N ASP A 338 -14.50 -10.97 0.63
CA ASP A 338 -14.50 -9.51 0.80
C ASP A 338 -13.14 -8.97 1.26
N GLU A 339 -12.38 -9.74 2.05
CA GLU A 339 -11.00 -9.38 2.44
C GLU A 339 -10.10 -9.24 1.19
N ILE A 340 -10.25 -10.14 0.21
CA ILE A 340 -9.44 -10.08 -1.02
C ILE A 340 -9.80 -8.84 -1.84
N ASP A 341 -11.07 -8.48 -1.93
CA ASP A 341 -11.52 -7.27 -2.63
C ASP A 341 -10.86 -6.01 -2.04
N ASP A 342 -10.86 -5.90 -0.72
CA ASP A 342 -10.24 -4.80 0.01
C ASP A 342 -8.74 -4.66 -0.27
N TRP A 343 -8.05 -5.77 -0.55
CA TRP A 343 -6.59 -5.78 -0.81
C TRP A 343 -6.23 -5.53 -2.27
N THR A 344 -7.19 -5.62 -3.18
CA THR A 344 -6.95 -5.70 -4.63
C THR A 344 -7.67 -4.62 -5.42
N PHE A 345 -7.79 -3.40 -4.88
CA PHE A 345 -8.46 -2.28 -5.56
C PHE A 345 -9.91 -2.57 -5.97
N ASN A 346 -10.60 -3.47 -5.26
CA ASN A 346 -11.90 -4.04 -5.62
C ASN A 346 -11.91 -4.77 -6.99
N LEU A 347 -10.74 -5.17 -7.50
CA LEU A 347 -10.63 -5.82 -8.81
C LEU A 347 -11.21 -7.23 -8.83
N VAL A 348 -11.24 -7.93 -7.70
CA VAL A 348 -11.76 -9.31 -7.62
C VAL A 348 -13.26 -9.31 -7.92
N SER A 349 -14.04 -8.46 -7.25
CA SER A 349 -15.49 -8.34 -7.54
C SER A 349 -15.74 -7.81 -8.94
N GLU A 350 -14.97 -6.84 -9.42
CA GLU A 350 -15.10 -6.29 -10.77
C GLU A 350 -14.81 -7.34 -11.87
N LYS A 351 -13.76 -8.16 -11.71
CA LYS A 351 -13.27 -9.06 -12.74
C LYS A 351 -13.81 -10.46 -12.63
N LEU A 352 -13.90 -11.04 -11.44
CA LEU A 352 -14.34 -12.41 -11.25
C LEU A 352 -15.88 -12.57 -11.14
N ASP A 353 -16.59 -11.55 -10.62
CA ASP A 353 -18.05 -11.64 -10.42
C ASP A 353 -18.90 -10.91 -11.48
N SER A 354 -18.29 -10.26 -12.48
CA SER A 354 -19.02 -9.47 -13.49
C SER A 354 -20.11 -10.25 -14.26
N ASP A 355 -20.05 -11.59 -14.31
CA ASP A 355 -21.07 -12.41 -14.98
C ASP A 355 -22.37 -12.56 -14.20
N LYS A 356 -22.35 -12.40 -12.86
CA LYS A 356 -23.61 -12.40 -12.06
C LYS A 356 -24.43 -11.15 -12.31
N ILE A 357 -23.78 -10.01 -12.54
CA ILE A 357 -24.46 -8.74 -12.86
C ILE A 357 -25.07 -8.84 -14.26
N ALA A 358 -24.34 -9.37 -15.24
CA ALA A 358 -24.85 -9.59 -16.59
C ALA A 358 -26.00 -10.60 -16.66
N LYS A 359 -25.94 -11.69 -15.89
CA LYS A 359 -27.04 -12.65 -15.76
C LYS A 359 -28.27 -12.05 -15.05
N ARG A 360 -28.07 -11.24 -13.99
CA ARG A 360 -29.18 -10.55 -13.30
C ARG A 360 -29.83 -9.49 -14.19
N LEU A 361 -29.08 -8.80 -15.03
CA LEU A 361 -29.60 -7.84 -16.01
C LEU A 361 -30.33 -8.57 -17.14
N ARG A 362 -29.82 -9.70 -17.66
CA ARG A 362 -30.50 -10.52 -18.67
C ARG A 362 -31.79 -11.15 -18.15
N SER A 363 -31.81 -11.62 -16.90
CA SER A 363 -33.05 -12.18 -16.31
C SER A 363 -34.07 -11.09 -16.02
N LYS A 364 -33.70 -9.85 -15.75
CA LYS A 364 -34.65 -8.72 -15.63
C LYS A 364 -35.19 -8.22 -16.97
N LEU A 365 -34.36 -8.31 -18.03
CA LEU A 365 -34.77 -7.93 -19.39
C LEU A 365 -35.68 -8.99 -20.08
N GLN A 366 -35.67 -10.23 -19.61
CA GLN A 366 -36.60 -11.29 -20.09
C GLN A 366 -37.97 -11.27 -19.38
N LEU A 367 -38.14 -10.40 -18.36
CA LEU A 367 -39.40 -10.24 -17.60
C LEU A 367 -40.12 -8.92 -17.93
N LEU A 368 -39.66 -8.17 -18.93
CA LEU A 368 -40.32 -7.03 -19.57
C LEU A 368 -40.67 -7.38 -21.04
#